data_448bfaa9057b0e4fbdb4a083dd189a44
#
_entry.id   448bfaa9057b0e4fbdb4a083dd189a44
#
_cell.length_a   1.000
_cell.length_b   1.000
_cell.length_c   1.000
_cell.angle_alpha   90.00
_cell.angle_beta   90.00
_cell.angle_gamma   90.00
#
_symmetry.space_group_name_H-M   'P 1'
#
loop_
_entity.id
_entity.type
_entity.pdbx_description
1 polymer ?
#
loop_
_entity_poly.entity_id
_entity_poly.type
_entity_poly.pdbx_seq_one_letter_code
_entity_poly.pdbx_strand_id
1 'polypeptide(L)'
;MLRSTPTFAAALLPLLFVMPATPQTSNGAGEQNSDVLTAQYNQAMQARDWSRAVATAQQLAGMEATSSHLRLLANAQLYSGSAEDALATYSRALVAAQQEKPANDQAMGNWKDGLAQIYIGKGNALLKLHRTAEAIELYNQAAGFAANAGPAYFNVCALLYNNGDTRGSAAACRKCVQADPTRANAWFVLGSDLFADSPIDKGKVIASPETREALEKYLALAPDGPHAADVKAMLDMIAK
;
A
#
# COMPACT_ATOMS: atom_id res chain seq x y z
N MET A 1 -41.40 56.13 76.46
CA MET A 1 -41.83 55.97 75.03
C MET A 1 -40.61 56.23 74.16
N LEU A 2 -39.91 55.22 73.81
CA LEU A 2 -38.78 55.24 72.82
C LEU A 2 -38.95 54.09 71.83
N ARG A 3 -39.18 54.45 70.57
CA ARG A 3 -39.37 53.54 69.49
C ARG A 3 -37.99 53.05 68.98
N SER A 4 -37.76 51.80 69.04
CA SER A 4 -36.58 51.15 68.40
C SER A 4 -36.84 50.97 66.92
N THR A 5 -35.92 51.42 66.07
CA THR A 5 -35.87 51.15 64.62
C THR A 5 -35.08 49.91 64.36
N PRO A 6 -35.53 49.03 63.50
CA PRO A 6 -34.74 47.82 63.10
C PRO A 6 -33.73 48.20 61.98
N THR A 7 -32.48 47.90 62.20
CA THR A 7 -31.41 47.93 61.20
C THR A 7 -31.56 46.75 60.25
N PHE A 8 -31.76 46.99 58.94
CA PHE A 8 -31.69 46.05 57.92
C PHE A 8 -30.22 45.79 57.54
N ALA A 9 -29.74 44.56 57.79
CA ALA A 9 -28.47 44.06 57.28
C ALA A 9 -28.67 43.60 55.84
N ALA A 10 -28.04 44.29 54.89
CA ALA A 10 -28.00 43.82 53.48
C ALA A 10 -26.99 42.67 53.32
N ALA A 11 -27.50 41.52 53.08
CA ALA A 11 -26.68 40.37 52.72
C ALA A 11 -26.22 40.49 51.24
N LEU A 12 -24.92 40.71 51.03
CA LEU A 12 -24.26 40.64 49.76
C LEU A 12 -24.19 39.16 49.36
N LEU A 13 -25.01 38.75 48.37
CA LEU A 13 -24.83 37.50 47.65
C LEU A 13 -23.63 37.58 46.70
N PRO A 14 -22.70 36.63 46.70
CA PRO A 14 -21.66 36.59 45.69
C PRO A 14 -22.26 36.25 44.33
N LEU A 15 -22.06 37.13 43.35
CA LEU A 15 -22.28 36.85 41.92
C LEU A 15 -21.34 35.70 41.50
N LEU A 16 -21.89 34.51 41.38
CA LEU A 16 -21.24 33.40 40.68
C LEU A 16 -21.17 33.80 39.21
N PHE A 17 -19.98 34.20 38.77
CA PHE A 17 -19.63 34.40 37.38
C PHE A 17 -19.56 32.99 36.73
N VAL A 18 -20.65 32.54 36.12
CA VAL A 18 -20.67 31.33 35.26
C VAL A 18 -19.89 31.74 34.01
N MET A 19 -18.62 31.36 33.94
CA MET A 19 -17.88 31.42 32.68
C MET A 19 -18.58 30.51 31.67
N PRO A 20 -18.86 30.98 30.42
CA PRO A 20 -19.34 30.12 29.39
C PRO A 20 -18.26 29.06 29.14
N ALA A 21 -18.64 27.77 29.22
CA ALA A 21 -17.81 26.68 28.82
C ALA A 21 -17.45 26.91 27.34
N THR A 22 -16.17 27.15 27.07
CA THR A 22 -15.65 27.11 25.70
C THR A 22 -15.98 25.73 25.12
N PRO A 23 -16.59 25.62 23.93
CA PRO A 23 -16.79 24.33 23.31
C PRO A 23 -15.40 23.74 23.07
N GLN A 24 -15.03 22.72 23.86
CA GLN A 24 -13.92 21.86 23.52
C GLN A 24 -14.25 21.26 22.15
N THR A 25 -13.46 21.62 21.15
CA THR A 25 -13.58 21.06 19.81
C THR A 25 -13.42 19.55 19.91
N SER A 26 -14.50 18.82 19.69
CA SER A 26 -14.58 17.35 19.75
C SER A 26 -13.65 16.66 18.73
N ASN A 27 -13.00 17.40 17.84
CA ASN A 27 -12.10 16.91 16.82
C ASN A 27 -10.79 16.31 17.40
N GLY A 28 -10.19 16.93 18.43
CA GLY A 28 -8.91 16.45 18.97
C GLY A 28 -8.98 15.09 19.66
N ALA A 29 -10.11 14.75 20.31
CA ALA A 29 -10.28 13.45 20.96
C ALA A 29 -10.51 12.33 19.93
N GLY A 30 -11.19 12.63 18.83
CA GLY A 30 -11.41 11.69 17.73
C GLY A 30 -10.12 11.36 16.98
N GLU A 31 -9.32 12.36 16.66
CA GLU A 31 -8.02 12.21 15.99
C GLU A 31 -7.04 11.40 16.87
N GLN A 32 -6.90 11.72 18.15
CA GLN A 32 -6.05 10.94 19.06
C GLN A 32 -6.48 9.46 19.15
N ASN A 33 -7.78 9.17 19.11
CA ASN A 33 -8.27 7.80 19.13
C ASN A 33 -7.96 7.07 17.80
N SER A 34 -8.07 7.76 16.66
CA SER A 34 -7.71 7.20 15.36
C SER A 34 -6.21 6.85 15.26
N ASP A 35 -5.32 7.71 15.78
CA ASP A 35 -3.88 7.46 15.80
C ASP A 35 -3.52 6.24 16.65
N VAL A 36 -4.15 6.11 17.84
CA VAL A 36 -3.95 4.96 18.73
C VAL A 36 -4.41 3.67 18.05
N LEU A 37 -5.59 3.67 17.42
CA LEU A 37 -6.09 2.50 16.69
C LEU A 37 -5.21 2.17 15.49
N THR A 38 -4.71 3.16 14.76
CA THR A 38 -3.79 2.93 13.65
C THR A 38 -2.47 2.30 14.13
N ALA A 39 -1.93 2.73 15.25
CA ALA A 39 -0.76 2.11 15.86
C ALA A 39 -1.03 0.65 16.29
N GLN A 40 -2.19 0.38 16.89
CA GLN A 40 -2.60 -0.98 17.27
C GLN A 40 -2.80 -1.88 16.04
N TYR A 41 -3.39 -1.36 14.96
CA TYR A 41 -3.51 -2.06 13.69
C TYR A 41 -2.13 -2.45 13.15
N ASN A 42 -1.19 -1.50 13.09
CA ASN A 42 0.16 -1.76 12.59
C ASN A 42 0.88 -2.81 13.43
N GLN A 43 0.75 -2.76 14.76
CA GLN A 43 1.30 -3.77 15.66
C GLN A 43 0.70 -5.16 15.40
N ALA A 44 -0.61 -5.26 15.23
CA ALA A 44 -1.30 -6.51 14.93
C ALA A 44 -0.85 -7.09 13.58
N MET A 45 -0.72 -6.24 12.54
CA MET A 45 -0.23 -6.66 11.22
C MET A 45 1.22 -7.19 11.28
N GLN A 46 2.11 -6.53 12.03
CA GLN A 46 3.49 -6.99 12.23
C GLN A 46 3.56 -8.31 12.99
N ALA A 47 2.71 -8.47 14.01
CA ALA A 47 2.59 -9.71 14.79
C ALA A 47 1.86 -10.83 14.04
N ARG A 48 1.30 -10.58 12.85
CA ARG A 48 0.42 -11.47 12.07
C ARG A 48 -0.83 -11.91 12.86
N ASP A 49 -1.26 -11.06 13.80
CA ASP A 49 -2.53 -11.24 14.50
C ASP A 49 -3.66 -10.64 13.64
N TRP A 50 -4.07 -11.45 12.66
CA TRP A 50 -5.05 -11.02 11.65
C TRP A 50 -6.41 -10.71 12.27
N SER A 51 -6.81 -11.45 13.29
CA SER A 51 -8.09 -11.22 13.99
C SER A 51 -8.10 -9.83 14.65
N ARG A 52 -7.03 -9.49 15.36
CA ARG A 52 -6.89 -8.17 15.98
C ARG A 52 -6.76 -7.07 14.94
N ALA A 53 -6.03 -7.31 13.85
CA ALA A 53 -5.90 -6.35 12.76
C ALA A 53 -7.27 -6.04 12.13
N VAL A 54 -8.09 -7.05 11.84
CA VAL A 54 -9.45 -6.88 11.30
C VAL A 54 -10.32 -6.11 12.29
N ALA A 55 -10.34 -6.51 13.57
CA ALA A 55 -11.16 -5.85 14.60
C ALA A 55 -10.80 -4.37 14.76
N THR A 56 -9.49 -4.05 14.80
CA THR A 56 -9.02 -2.67 14.94
C THR A 56 -9.34 -1.83 13.69
N ALA A 57 -9.16 -2.40 12.50
CA ALA A 57 -9.50 -1.71 11.26
C ALA A 57 -11.01 -1.51 11.09
N GLN A 58 -11.85 -2.44 11.61
CA GLN A 58 -13.31 -2.25 11.67
C GLN A 58 -13.69 -1.08 12.57
N GLN A 59 -13.01 -0.90 13.71
CA GLN A 59 -13.23 0.25 14.58
C GLN A 59 -12.88 1.56 13.87
N LEU A 60 -11.72 1.63 13.20
CA LEU A 60 -11.32 2.79 12.38
C LEU A 60 -12.36 3.12 11.31
N ALA A 61 -12.78 2.13 10.52
CA ALA A 61 -13.79 2.31 9.48
C ALA A 61 -15.18 2.64 10.04
N GLY A 62 -15.48 2.24 11.28
CA GLY A 62 -16.72 2.57 11.99
C GLY A 62 -16.74 4.00 12.54
N MET A 63 -15.58 4.57 12.88
CA MET A 63 -15.46 5.98 13.27
C MET A 63 -15.66 6.90 12.06
N GLU A 64 -14.96 6.62 10.98
CA GLU A 64 -15.05 7.33 9.71
C GLU A 64 -14.65 6.40 8.57
N ALA A 65 -15.53 6.22 7.60
CA ALA A 65 -15.31 5.32 6.46
C ALA A 65 -14.48 6.00 5.36
N THR A 66 -13.32 6.58 5.71
CA THR A 66 -12.40 7.17 4.74
C THR A 66 -11.81 6.09 3.83
N SER A 67 -11.30 6.50 2.66
CA SER A 67 -10.59 5.59 1.75
C SER A 67 -9.41 4.89 2.43
N SER A 68 -8.69 5.61 3.31
CA SER A 68 -7.58 5.09 4.10
C SER A 68 -8.02 4.02 5.10
N HIS A 69 -9.04 4.28 5.92
CA HIS A 69 -9.53 3.32 6.92
C HIS A 69 -10.11 2.07 6.25
N LEU A 70 -10.88 2.24 5.18
CA LEU A 70 -11.40 1.11 4.40
C LEU A 70 -10.28 0.29 3.75
N ARG A 71 -9.19 0.92 3.29
CA ARG A 71 -8.02 0.21 2.78
C ARG A 71 -7.32 -0.61 3.85
N LEU A 72 -7.16 -0.07 5.08
CA LEU A 72 -6.60 -0.83 6.21
C LEU A 72 -7.46 -2.07 6.52
N LEU A 73 -8.78 -1.92 6.54
CA LEU A 73 -9.71 -3.04 6.77
C LEU A 73 -9.58 -4.09 5.66
N ALA A 74 -9.58 -3.66 4.40
CA ALA A 74 -9.43 -4.57 3.27
C ALA A 74 -8.09 -5.31 3.28
N ASN A 75 -6.99 -4.64 3.66
CA ASN A 75 -5.69 -5.28 3.85
C ASN A 75 -5.76 -6.38 4.92
N ALA A 76 -6.32 -6.09 6.10
CA ALA A 76 -6.46 -7.08 7.18
C ALA A 76 -7.31 -8.27 6.74
N GLN A 77 -8.44 -8.04 6.06
CA GLN A 77 -9.28 -9.09 5.50
C GLN A 77 -8.53 -9.97 4.49
N LEU A 78 -7.74 -9.35 3.61
CA LEU A 78 -6.93 -10.08 2.64
C LEU A 78 -5.91 -11.01 3.31
N TYR A 79 -5.20 -10.51 4.32
CA TYR A 79 -4.20 -11.29 5.05
C TYR A 79 -4.80 -12.34 5.99
N SER A 80 -6.03 -12.13 6.45
CA SER A 80 -6.78 -13.16 7.20
C SER A 80 -7.36 -14.26 6.31
N GLY A 81 -7.27 -14.14 4.98
CA GLY A 81 -7.76 -15.10 4.01
C GLY A 81 -9.16 -14.81 3.46
N SER A 82 -9.81 -13.72 3.88
CA SER A 82 -11.15 -13.32 3.42
C SER A 82 -11.06 -12.47 2.14
N ALA A 83 -10.68 -13.09 1.03
CA ALA A 83 -10.39 -12.39 -0.22
C ALA A 83 -11.61 -11.71 -0.86
N GLU A 84 -12.80 -12.32 -0.76
CA GLU A 84 -14.07 -11.74 -1.24
C GLU A 84 -14.44 -10.49 -0.45
N ASP A 85 -14.35 -10.55 0.90
CA ASP A 85 -14.63 -9.40 1.76
C ASP A 85 -13.63 -8.27 1.50
N ALA A 86 -12.35 -8.62 1.33
CA ALA A 86 -11.31 -7.66 0.98
C ALA A 86 -11.62 -6.97 -0.35
N LEU A 87 -12.00 -7.72 -1.39
CA LEU A 87 -12.37 -7.20 -2.70
C LEU A 87 -13.55 -6.21 -2.62
N ALA A 88 -14.57 -6.56 -1.84
CA ALA A 88 -15.73 -5.69 -1.59
C ALA A 88 -15.32 -4.42 -0.83
N THR A 89 -14.49 -4.56 0.20
CA THR A 89 -14.04 -3.43 1.02
C THR A 89 -13.11 -2.49 0.24
N TYR A 90 -12.19 -3.01 -0.60
CA TYR A 90 -11.41 -2.17 -1.52
C TYR A 90 -12.29 -1.41 -2.51
N SER A 91 -13.38 -2.02 -2.99
CA SER A 91 -14.31 -1.34 -3.89
C SER A 91 -15.00 -0.16 -3.17
N ARG A 92 -15.36 -0.33 -1.89
CA ARG A 92 -15.87 0.78 -1.06
C ARG A 92 -14.80 1.86 -0.84
N ALA A 93 -13.54 1.46 -0.63
CA ALA A 93 -12.43 2.40 -0.49
C ALA A 93 -12.23 3.26 -1.74
N LEU A 94 -12.37 2.69 -2.94
CA LEU A 94 -12.32 3.46 -4.19
C LEU A 94 -13.46 4.48 -4.31
N VAL A 95 -14.68 4.10 -3.91
CA VAL A 95 -15.82 5.03 -3.90
C VAL A 95 -15.59 6.17 -2.91
N ALA A 96 -15.08 5.88 -1.71
CA ALA A 96 -14.73 6.89 -0.72
C ALA A 96 -13.65 7.85 -1.25
N ALA A 97 -12.59 7.33 -1.87
CA ALA A 97 -11.52 8.13 -2.46
C ALA A 97 -12.02 9.10 -3.55
N GLN A 98 -13.04 8.72 -4.33
CA GLN A 98 -13.64 9.60 -5.32
C GLN A 98 -14.39 10.81 -4.71
N GLN A 99 -14.83 10.68 -3.48
CA GLN A 99 -15.51 11.75 -2.72
C GLN A 99 -14.54 12.65 -1.96
N GLU A 100 -13.33 12.16 -1.69
CA GLU A 100 -12.26 12.89 -1.01
C GLU A 100 -11.64 13.90 -1.99
N LYS A 101 -11.70 15.19 -1.67
CA LYS A 101 -11.10 16.26 -2.48
C LYS A 101 -9.78 16.71 -1.84
N PRO A 102 -8.63 16.46 -2.49
CA PRO A 102 -7.35 16.95 -1.97
C PRO A 102 -7.32 18.48 -1.87
N ALA A 103 -6.83 18.99 -0.74
CA ALA A 103 -6.83 20.42 -0.44
C ALA A 103 -5.66 21.19 -1.09
N ASN A 104 -4.57 20.48 -1.44
CA ASN A 104 -3.35 21.05 -2.02
C ASN A 104 -2.55 19.97 -2.76
N ASP A 105 -1.43 20.35 -3.37
CA ASP A 105 -0.59 19.45 -4.18
C ASP A 105 -0.01 18.27 -3.35
N GLN A 106 0.39 18.50 -2.10
CA GLN A 106 0.87 17.44 -1.23
C GLN A 106 -0.24 16.44 -0.90
N ALA A 107 -1.44 16.92 -0.59
CA ALA A 107 -2.61 16.08 -0.36
C ALA A 107 -3.01 15.32 -1.63
N MET A 108 -2.85 15.94 -2.82
CA MET A 108 -3.07 15.29 -4.11
C MET A 108 -2.08 14.14 -4.34
N GLY A 109 -0.80 14.33 -3.99
CA GLY A 109 0.21 13.27 -4.05
C GLY A 109 -0.16 12.09 -3.16
N ASN A 110 -0.46 12.34 -1.89
CA ASN A 110 -0.85 11.31 -0.92
C ASN A 110 -2.13 10.58 -1.34
N TRP A 111 -3.10 11.29 -1.90
CA TRP A 111 -4.35 10.73 -2.42
C TRP A 111 -4.10 9.78 -3.61
N LYS A 112 -3.25 10.19 -4.57
CA LYS A 112 -2.86 9.34 -5.70
C LYS A 112 -2.14 8.07 -5.23
N ASP A 113 -1.20 8.18 -4.30
CA ASP A 113 -0.51 7.02 -3.73
C ASP A 113 -1.47 6.11 -2.96
N GLY A 114 -2.44 6.68 -2.26
CA GLY A 114 -3.54 5.95 -1.63
C GLY A 114 -4.37 5.15 -2.63
N LEU A 115 -4.75 5.76 -3.75
CA LEU A 115 -5.43 5.09 -4.86
C LEU A 115 -4.60 3.94 -5.43
N ALA A 116 -3.31 4.17 -5.70
CA ALA A 116 -2.42 3.13 -6.20
C ALA A 116 -2.38 1.93 -5.25
N GLN A 117 -2.29 2.17 -3.93
CA GLN A 117 -2.30 1.10 -2.92
C GLN A 117 -3.64 0.35 -2.88
N ILE A 118 -4.77 1.03 -3.05
CA ILE A 118 -6.10 0.38 -3.13
C ILE A 118 -6.18 -0.51 -4.36
N TYR A 119 -5.75 -0.04 -5.53
CA TYR A 119 -5.72 -0.83 -6.76
C TYR A 119 -4.81 -2.05 -6.64
N ILE A 120 -3.60 -1.91 -6.07
CA ILE A 120 -2.68 -3.03 -5.80
C ILE A 120 -3.34 -4.05 -4.86
N GLY A 121 -3.91 -3.60 -3.75
CA GLY A 121 -4.57 -4.48 -2.78
C GLY A 121 -5.76 -5.22 -3.39
N LYS A 122 -6.57 -4.53 -4.19
CA LYS A 122 -7.69 -5.12 -4.93
C LYS A 122 -7.19 -6.17 -5.95
N GLY A 123 -6.10 -5.89 -6.66
CA GLY A 123 -5.43 -6.84 -7.54
C GLY A 123 -4.95 -8.09 -6.79
N ASN A 124 -4.34 -7.92 -5.61
CA ASN A 124 -3.92 -9.03 -4.76
C ASN A 124 -5.11 -9.89 -4.29
N ALA A 125 -6.26 -9.28 -3.98
CA ALA A 125 -7.47 -10.01 -3.65
C ALA A 125 -7.97 -10.84 -4.84
N LEU A 126 -7.98 -10.27 -6.04
CA LEU A 126 -8.33 -10.99 -7.28
C LEU A 126 -7.40 -12.18 -7.56
N LEU A 127 -6.10 -12.03 -7.28
CA LEU A 127 -5.16 -13.17 -7.40
C LEU A 127 -5.50 -14.32 -6.46
N LYS A 128 -5.87 -14.00 -5.21
CA LYS A 128 -6.33 -15.03 -4.26
C LYS A 128 -7.59 -15.73 -4.73
N LEU A 129 -8.39 -15.06 -5.56
CA LEU A 129 -9.59 -15.60 -6.19
C LEU A 129 -9.33 -16.20 -7.58
N HIS A 130 -8.08 -16.39 -7.99
CA HIS A 130 -7.66 -16.92 -9.30
C HIS A 130 -8.15 -16.08 -10.50
N ARG A 131 -8.44 -14.79 -10.31
CA ARG A 131 -8.91 -13.84 -11.33
C ARG A 131 -7.73 -13.02 -11.88
N THR A 132 -6.77 -13.72 -12.48
CA THR A 132 -5.45 -13.18 -12.86
C THR A 132 -5.52 -12.03 -13.86
N ALA A 133 -6.35 -12.14 -14.92
CA ALA A 133 -6.45 -11.09 -15.93
C ALA A 133 -6.95 -9.77 -15.35
N GLU A 134 -7.92 -9.82 -14.46
CA GLU A 134 -8.46 -8.65 -13.79
C GLU A 134 -7.44 -8.03 -12.80
N ALA A 135 -6.63 -8.88 -12.15
CA ALA A 135 -5.55 -8.39 -11.29
C ALA A 135 -4.50 -7.59 -12.07
N ILE A 136 -4.09 -8.07 -13.27
CA ILE A 136 -3.14 -7.36 -14.14
C ILE A 136 -3.69 -5.99 -14.52
N GLU A 137 -4.97 -5.89 -14.88
CA GLU A 137 -5.61 -4.63 -15.24
C GLU A 137 -5.55 -3.63 -14.07
N LEU A 138 -5.85 -4.08 -12.83
CA LEU A 138 -5.77 -3.23 -11.64
C LEU A 138 -4.34 -2.79 -11.31
N TYR A 139 -3.33 -3.63 -11.52
CA TYR A 139 -1.94 -3.22 -11.32
C TYR A 139 -1.49 -2.17 -12.35
N ASN A 140 -1.94 -2.29 -13.61
CA ASN A 140 -1.69 -1.27 -14.62
C ASN A 140 -2.36 0.06 -14.26
N GLN A 141 -3.58 0.03 -13.72
CA GLN A 141 -4.25 1.23 -13.20
C GLN A 141 -3.48 1.83 -12.01
N ALA A 142 -3.03 1.00 -11.07
CA ALA A 142 -2.22 1.43 -9.93
C ALA A 142 -0.96 2.19 -10.37
N ALA A 143 -0.28 1.70 -11.40
CA ALA A 143 0.93 2.33 -11.93
C ALA A 143 0.68 3.75 -12.46
N GLY A 144 -0.54 4.06 -12.93
CA GLY A 144 -0.92 5.39 -13.38
C GLY A 144 -1.10 6.42 -12.27
N PHE A 145 -1.29 5.96 -11.03
CA PHE A 145 -1.50 6.84 -9.86
C PHE A 145 -0.26 6.96 -8.97
N ALA A 146 0.56 5.91 -8.88
CA ALA A 146 1.68 5.85 -7.97
C ALA A 146 2.81 6.85 -8.33
N ALA A 147 3.37 7.53 -7.33
CA ALA A 147 4.60 8.30 -7.51
C ALA A 147 5.77 7.41 -7.93
N ASN A 148 5.83 6.18 -7.42
CA ASN A 148 6.71 5.11 -7.91
C ASN A 148 5.86 3.95 -8.43
N ALA A 149 5.81 3.77 -9.74
CA ALA A 149 5.07 2.70 -10.39
C ALA A 149 5.77 1.32 -10.31
N GLY A 150 7.02 1.26 -9.84
CA GLY A 150 7.83 0.04 -9.76
C GLY A 150 7.11 -1.13 -9.09
N PRO A 151 6.53 -0.97 -7.88
CA PRO A 151 5.80 -2.05 -7.21
C PRO A 151 4.64 -2.63 -8.02
N ALA A 152 3.85 -1.77 -8.68
CA ALA A 152 2.72 -2.20 -9.50
C ALA A 152 3.19 -3.00 -10.72
N TYR A 153 4.17 -2.49 -11.47
CA TYR A 153 4.75 -3.20 -12.60
C TYR A 153 5.45 -4.50 -12.19
N PHE A 154 6.09 -4.53 -11.01
CA PHE A 154 6.69 -5.77 -10.51
C PHE A 154 5.64 -6.85 -10.24
N ASN A 155 4.47 -6.49 -9.73
CA ASN A 155 3.38 -7.45 -9.52
C ASN A 155 2.91 -8.06 -10.85
N VAL A 156 2.80 -7.25 -11.91
CA VAL A 156 2.49 -7.75 -13.26
C VAL A 156 3.62 -8.68 -13.78
N CYS A 157 4.87 -8.22 -13.67
CA CYS A 157 6.05 -8.98 -14.09
C CYS A 157 6.10 -10.37 -13.40
N ALA A 158 6.06 -10.39 -12.06
CA ALA A 158 6.11 -11.65 -11.30
C ALA A 158 4.94 -12.57 -11.60
N LEU A 159 3.75 -12.01 -11.83
CA LEU A 159 2.57 -12.79 -12.16
C LEU A 159 2.69 -13.45 -13.53
N LEU A 160 3.13 -12.73 -14.55
CA LEU A 160 3.33 -13.24 -15.90
C LEU A 160 4.48 -14.26 -15.93
N TYR A 161 5.57 -14.00 -15.18
CA TYR A 161 6.67 -14.95 -14.99
C TYR A 161 6.18 -16.28 -14.41
N ASN A 162 5.42 -16.23 -13.32
CA ASN A 162 4.87 -17.44 -12.69
C ASN A 162 3.88 -18.21 -13.59
N ASN A 163 3.25 -17.51 -14.53
CA ASN A 163 2.36 -18.12 -15.53
C ASN A 163 3.10 -18.62 -16.79
N GLY A 164 4.42 -18.43 -16.87
CA GLY A 164 5.23 -18.84 -18.02
C GLY A 164 5.11 -17.93 -19.25
N ASP A 165 4.49 -16.75 -19.12
CA ASP A 165 4.47 -15.74 -20.18
C ASP A 165 5.76 -14.91 -20.15
N THR A 166 6.85 -15.46 -20.68
CA THR A 166 8.18 -14.83 -20.68
C THR A 166 8.21 -13.49 -21.41
N ARG A 167 7.46 -13.32 -22.50
CA ARG A 167 7.43 -12.06 -23.25
C ARG A 167 6.67 -10.96 -22.50
N GLY A 168 5.50 -11.30 -21.98
CA GLY A 168 4.71 -10.40 -21.16
C GLY A 168 5.44 -10.02 -19.88
N SER A 169 6.08 -10.99 -19.23
CA SER A 169 6.90 -10.80 -18.05
C SER A 169 8.07 -9.84 -18.31
N ALA A 170 8.89 -10.09 -19.33
CA ALA A 170 10.00 -9.23 -19.71
C ALA A 170 9.53 -7.79 -20.00
N ALA A 171 8.41 -7.63 -20.72
CA ALA A 171 7.85 -6.30 -21.00
C ALA A 171 7.42 -5.56 -19.72
N ALA A 172 6.78 -6.23 -18.77
CA ALA A 172 6.38 -5.66 -17.48
C ALA A 172 7.60 -5.36 -16.59
N CYS A 173 8.59 -6.27 -16.56
CA CYS A 173 9.82 -6.07 -15.81
C CYS A 173 10.65 -4.87 -16.33
N ARG A 174 10.70 -4.64 -17.65
CA ARG A 174 11.32 -3.41 -18.20
C ARG A 174 10.68 -2.14 -17.64
N LYS A 175 9.35 -2.07 -17.62
CA LYS A 175 8.65 -0.95 -16.99
C LYS A 175 8.97 -0.83 -15.50
N CYS A 176 9.08 -1.97 -14.80
CA CYS A 176 9.43 -2.01 -13.38
C CYS A 176 10.83 -1.42 -13.15
N VAL A 177 11.87 -1.89 -13.85
CA VAL A 177 13.25 -1.43 -13.65
C VAL A 177 13.48 -0.01 -14.13
N GLN A 178 12.68 0.49 -15.06
CA GLN A 178 12.67 1.91 -15.46
C GLN A 178 12.10 2.80 -14.35
N ALA A 179 11.05 2.36 -13.67
CA ALA A 179 10.41 3.11 -12.57
C ALA A 179 11.15 2.93 -11.24
N ASP A 180 11.75 1.77 -10.99
CA ASP A 180 12.47 1.40 -9.76
C ASP A 180 13.71 0.57 -10.11
N PRO A 181 14.84 1.21 -10.47
CA PRO A 181 16.06 0.52 -10.86
C PRO A 181 16.74 -0.23 -9.69
N THR A 182 16.32 -0.02 -8.46
CA THR A 182 16.89 -0.67 -7.26
C THR A 182 16.28 -2.04 -6.96
N ARG A 183 15.25 -2.45 -7.71
CA ARG A 183 14.53 -3.69 -7.50
C ARG A 183 15.24 -4.90 -8.11
N ALA A 184 16.14 -5.51 -7.35
CA ALA A 184 16.95 -6.64 -7.79
C ALA A 184 16.12 -7.77 -8.42
N ASN A 185 15.01 -8.19 -7.80
CA ASN A 185 14.17 -9.28 -8.33
C ASN A 185 13.58 -8.99 -9.72
N ALA A 186 13.32 -7.71 -10.05
CA ALA A 186 12.85 -7.36 -11.39
C ALA A 186 13.96 -7.51 -12.44
N TRP A 187 15.20 -7.17 -12.09
CA TRP A 187 16.36 -7.41 -12.95
C TRP A 187 16.63 -8.89 -13.15
N PHE A 188 16.48 -9.72 -12.09
CA PHE A 188 16.59 -11.17 -12.21
C PHE A 188 15.57 -11.74 -13.18
N VAL A 189 14.29 -11.42 -13.00
CA VAL A 189 13.22 -11.93 -13.87
C VAL A 189 13.43 -11.48 -15.31
N LEU A 190 13.73 -10.18 -15.53
CA LEU A 190 14.02 -9.65 -16.86
C LEU A 190 15.19 -10.41 -17.53
N GLY A 191 16.30 -10.56 -16.82
CA GLY A 191 17.47 -11.25 -17.33
C GLY A 191 17.20 -12.74 -17.64
N SER A 192 16.45 -13.42 -16.78
CA SER A 192 16.08 -14.83 -16.95
C SER A 192 15.15 -15.04 -18.14
N ASP A 193 14.14 -14.20 -18.32
CA ASP A 193 13.22 -14.27 -19.45
C ASP A 193 13.93 -14.04 -20.79
N LEU A 194 14.77 -13.00 -20.84
CA LEU A 194 15.57 -12.69 -22.04
C LEU A 194 16.61 -13.76 -22.34
N PHE A 195 17.21 -14.36 -21.30
CA PHE A 195 18.14 -15.47 -21.45
C PHE A 195 17.44 -16.69 -22.03
N ALA A 196 16.25 -17.02 -21.53
CA ALA A 196 15.45 -18.16 -21.99
C ALA A 196 14.99 -18.00 -23.46
N ASP A 197 14.74 -16.76 -23.91
CA ASP A 197 14.34 -16.47 -25.31
C ASP A 197 15.55 -16.28 -26.25
N SER A 198 16.79 -16.40 -25.73
CA SER A 198 18.02 -16.21 -26.51
C SER A 198 18.39 -17.45 -27.32
N PRO A 199 18.84 -17.30 -28.59
CA PRO A 199 19.28 -18.45 -29.41
C PRO A 199 20.58 -19.04 -28.86
N ILE A 200 20.80 -20.35 -29.16
CA ILE A 200 21.99 -21.07 -28.78
C ILE A 200 22.79 -21.41 -30.06
N ASP A 201 24.07 -21.06 -30.07
CA ASP A 201 25.01 -21.48 -31.13
C ASP A 201 26.24 -22.16 -30.49
N LYS A 202 26.61 -23.32 -31.00
CA LYS A 202 27.76 -24.14 -30.56
C LYS A 202 27.83 -24.33 -29.03
N GLY A 203 26.67 -24.45 -28.38
CA GLY A 203 26.57 -24.67 -26.93
C GLY A 203 26.73 -23.40 -26.09
N LYS A 204 26.73 -22.23 -26.73
CA LYS A 204 26.73 -20.91 -26.06
C LYS A 204 25.45 -20.15 -26.36
N VAL A 205 24.97 -19.41 -25.39
CA VAL A 205 23.80 -18.53 -25.53
C VAL A 205 24.21 -17.22 -26.18
N ILE A 206 23.54 -16.88 -27.28
CA ILE A 206 23.76 -15.62 -28.00
C ILE A 206 22.82 -14.58 -27.41
N ALA A 207 23.20 -14.10 -26.24
CA ALA A 207 22.38 -13.15 -25.49
C ALA A 207 22.48 -11.71 -26.04
N SER A 208 21.38 -10.98 -25.93
CA SER A 208 21.36 -9.55 -26.22
C SER A 208 22.18 -8.77 -25.18
N PRO A 209 22.64 -7.55 -25.51
CA PRO A 209 23.26 -6.66 -24.50
C PRO A 209 22.36 -6.43 -23.29
N GLU A 210 21.04 -6.30 -23.49
CA GLU A 210 20.06 -6.12 -22.42
C GLU A 210 20.01 -7.33 -21.49
N THR A 211 20.11 -8.57 -22.03
CA THR A 211 20.14 -9.78 -21.22
C THR A 211 21.32 -9.77 -20.25
N ARG A 212 22.51 -9.47 -20.77
CA ARG A 212 23.72 -9.37 -19.95
C ARG A 212 23.61 -8.28 -18.90
N GLU A 213 23.19 -7.07 -19.31
CA GLU A 213 22.99 -5.94 -18.41
C GLU A 213 22.03 -6.30 -17.26
N ALA A 214 20.90 -6.92 -17.56
CA ALA A 214 19.90 -7.27 -16.52
C ALA A 214 20.50 -8.26 -15.50
N LEU A 215 21.23 -9.28 -15.96
CA LEU A 215 21.87 -10.27 -15.07
C LEU A 215 22.98 -9.60 -14.21
N GLU A 216 23.80 -8.75 -14.81
CA GLU A 216 24.86 -8.01 -14.09
C GLU A 216 24.28 -7.02 -13.07
N LYS A 217 23.18 -6.33 -13.41
CA LYS A 217 22.45 -5.44 -12.47
C LYS A 217 21.91 -6.19 -11.27
N TYR A 218 21.36 -7.40 -11.48
CA TYR A 218 20.95 -8.22 -10.36
C TYR A 218 22.11 -8.52 -9.42
N LEU A 219 23.26 -8.97 -9.92
CA LEU A 219 24.43 -9.28 -9.09
C LEU A 219 24.99 -8.03 -8.39
N ALA A 220 24.94 -6.87 -9.04
CA ALA A 220 25.37 -5.62 -8.41
C ALA A 220 24.47 -5.20 -7.24
N LEU A 221 23.16 -5.47 -7.33
CA LEU A 221 22.18 -5.14 -6.29
C LEU A 221 22.05 -6.22 -5.21
N ALA A 222 22.29 -7.48 -5.56
CA ALA A 222 22.12 -8.64 -4.67
C ALA A 222 23.22 -9.69 -4.92
N PRO A 223 24.49 -9.39 -4.61
CA PRO A 223 25.64 -10.28 -4.90
C PRO A 223 25.55 -11.65 -4.22
N ASP A 224 24.89 -11.71 -3.05
CA ASP A 224 24.64 -12.91 -2.27
C ASP A 224 23.12 -13.23 -2.21
N GLY A 225 22.37 -12.70 -3.13
CA GLY A 225 20.92 -12.92 -3.23
C GLY A 225 20.57 -14.36 -3.60
N PRO A 226 19.30 -14.77 -3.44
CA PRO A 226 18.86 -16.15 -3.64
C PRO A 226 19.12 -16.69 -5.05
N HIS A 227 19.24 -15.81 -6.04
CA HIS A 227 19.48 -16.18 -7.45
C HIS A 227 20.90 -15.87 -7.92
N ALA A 228 21.83 -15.49 -7.03
CA ALA A 228 23.18 -15.08 -7.44
C ALA A 228 23.97 -16.20 -8.10
N ALA A 229 23.81 -17.44 -7.66
CA ALA A 229 24.46 -18.60 -8.26
C ALA A 229 23.92 -18.89 -9.65
N ASP A 230 22.59 -18.86 -9.81
CA ASP A 230 21.92 -19.08 -11.11
C ASP A 230 22.33 -18.02 -12.13
N VAL A 231 22.35 -16.76 -11.71
CA VAL A 231 22.75 -15.63 -12.58
C VAL A 231 24.20 -15.72 -13.01
N LYS A 232 25.12 -16.13 -12.12
CA LYS A 232 26.52 -16.38 -12.49
C LYS A 232 26.63 -17.49 -13.54
N ALA A 233 25.90 -18.60 -13.32
CA ALA A 233 25.86 -19.70 -14.28
C ALA A 233 25.30 -19.26 -15.66
N MET A 234 24.24 -18.44 -15.70
CA MET A 234 23.70 -17.88 -16.95
C MET A 234 24.75 -17.03 -17.67
N LEU A 235 25.45 -16.14 -16.96
CA LEU A 235 26.50 -15.28 -17.53
C LEU A 235 27.67 -16.09 -18.11
N ASP A 236 28.05 -17.21 -17.48
CA ASP A 236 29.10 -18.11 -17.98
C ASP A 236 28.68 -18.86 -19.25
N MET A 237 27.39 -19.07 -19.46
CA MET A 237 26.85 -19.68 -20.69
C MET A 237 26.76 -18.71 -21.87
N ILE A 238 26.76 -17.40 -21.63
CA ILE A 238 26.66 -16.39 -22.69
C ILE A 238 27.98 -16.34 -23.48
N ALA A 239 27.88 -16.30 -24.82
CA ALA A 239 29.03 -16.11 -25.70
C ALA A 239 29.75 -14.79 -25.37
N LYS A 240 31.09 -14.80 -25.41
CA LYS A 240 31.93 -13.61 -25.21
C LYS A 240 31.93 -12.72 -26.43
#